data_d86aab1cf1ee8516517ee1fabb178c22
#
_entry.id   d86aab1cf1ee8516517ee1fabb178c22
#
_cell.length_a   1.000
_cell.length_b   1.000
_cell.length_c   1.000
_cell.angle_alpha   90.00
_cell.angle_beta   90.00
_cell.angle_gamma   90.00
#
_symmetry.space_group_name_H-M   'P 1'
#
loop_
_entity.id
_entity.type
_entity.pdbx_description
1 polymer ?
#
loop_
_entity_poly.entity_id
_entity_poly.type
_entity_poly.pdbx_seq_one_letter_code
_entity_poly.pdbx_strand_id
1 'polypeptide(L)'
;MIRQVIGAAALILIAAPAFANPCGFDERGRMVVTGYAVGQTTIPGDQKAKLAEFAETAKFRTGICVFAQVDKQGSDAANERVASGRAENVRQYLLSQGVKADAIRIGKQEEAFTFFGLLSSDQEDDRRVFVTHN
;
A
#
# COMPACT_ATOMS: atom_id res chain seq x y z
N MET A 1 -25.35 32.62 48.38
CA MET A 1 -24.33 31.58 48.14
C MET A 1 -24.52 31.04 46.72
N ILE A 2 -23.69 31.47 45.82
CA ILE A 2 -23.73 30.99 44.41
C ILE A 2 -22.78 29.81 44.31
N ARG A 3 -23.34 28.60 44.15
CA ARG A 3 -22.55 27.42 43.82
C ARG A 3 -22.24 27.45 42.31
N GLN A 4 -21.02 27.78 42.00
CA GLN A 4 -20.50 27.59 40.63
C GLN A 4 -20.30 26.08 40.38
N VAL A 5 -21.12 25.55 39.49
CA VAL A 5 -20.91 24.22 38.93
C VAL A 5 -19.91 24.37 37.76
N ILE A 6 -18.65 24.01 38.03
CA ILE A 6 -17.65 23.93 37.01
C ILE A 6 -17.92 22.63 36.23
N GLY A 7 -18.59 22.76 35.09
CA GLY A 7 -18.74 21.67 34.14
C GLY A 7 -17.38 21.35 33.49
N ALA A 8 -16.79 20.24 33.85
CA ALA A 8 -15.66 19.71 33.15
C ALA A 8 -16.12 19.22 31.76
N ALA A 9 -15.82 19.99 30.71
CA ALA A 9 -15.98 19.52 29.33
C ALA A 9 -14.95 18.45 29.08
N ALA A 10 -15.34 17.19 29.04
CA ALA A 10 -14.50 16.10 28.60
C ALA A 10 -14.26 16.29 27.10
N LEU A 11 -13.05 16.67 26.70
CA LEU A 11 -12.61 16.59 25.32
C LEU A 11 -12.50 15.11 24.96
N ILE A 12 -13.48 14.60 24.22
CA ILE A 12 -13.39 13.30 23.59
C ILE A 12 -12.46 13.49 22.39
N LEU A 13 -11.19 13.14 22.54
CA LEU A 13 -10.29 12.97 21.43
C LEU A 13 -10.76 11.74 20.65
N ILE A 14 -11.50 11.98 19.58
CA ILE A 14 -11.79 10.95 18.59
C ILE A 14 -10.47 10.75 17.82
N ALA A 15 -9.70 9.74 18.21
CA ALA A 15 -8.58 9.31 17.42
C ALA A 15 -9.13 8.82 16.07
N ALA A 16 -8.75 9.49 14.96
CA ALA A 16 -9.04 9.00 13.63
C ALA A 16 -8.45 7.58 13.51
N PRO A 17 -9.20 6.58 12.98
CA PRO A 17 -8.65 5.26 12.79
C PRO A 17 -7.41 5.37 11.90
N ALA A 18 -6.25 4.99 12.43
CA ALA A 18 -5.06 4.81 11.62
C ALA A 18 -5.37 3.71 10.62
N PHE A 19 -5.34 4.01 9.32
CA PHE A 19 -5.50 3.00 8.28
C PHE A 19 -4.31 2.06 8.35
N ALA A 20 -4.51 0.89 8.99
CA ALA A 20 -3.53 -0.17 8.98
C ALA A 20 -3.36 -0.67 7.53
N ASN A 21 -2.11 -0.81 7.06
CA ASN A 21 -1.88 -1.44 5.77
C ASN A 21 -2.25 -2.94 5.82
N PRO A 22 -2.40 -3.62 4.66
CA PRO A 22 -2.81 -5.04 4.64
C PRO A 22 -1.85 -5.99 5.35
N CYS A 23 -0.62 -5.54 5.66
CA CYS A 23 0.38 -6.34 6.35
C CYS A 23 0.38 -6.16 7.87
N GLY A 24 -0.46 -5.27 8.41
CA GLY A 24 -0.73 -5.15 9.84
C GLY A 24 0.32 -4.41 10.67
N PHE A 25 1.08 -3.51 10.09
CA PHE A 25 2.01 -2.65 10.83
C PHE A 25 1.75 -1.16 10.58
N ASP A 26 2.28 -0.32 11.46
CA ASP A 26 2.23 1.13 11.31
C ASP A 26 3.11 1.59 10.15
N GLU A 27 2.50 2.30 9.23
CA GLU A 27 3.16 2.79 8.03
C GLU A 27 3.90 4.10 8.33
N ARG A 28 5.19 4.13 8.02
CA ARG A 28 6.05 5.30 8.16
C ARG A 28 6.47 5.91 6.83
N GLY A 29 6.51 5.13 5.78
CA GLY A 29 6.82 5.58 4.42
C GLY A 29 6.02 4.83 3.38
N ARG A 30 5.69 5.52 2.29
CA ARG A 30 4.88 4.98 1.20
C ARG A 30 5.43 5.43 -0.14
N MET A 31 5.40 4.51 -1.09
CA MET A 31 5.58 4.77 -2.50
C MET A 31 4.46 4.10 -3.29
N VAL A 32 4.06 4.69 -4.39
CA VAL A 32 3.08 4.12 -5.32
C VAL A 32 3.72 3.93 -6.67
N VAL A 33 3.72 2.70 -7.16
CA VAL A 33 4.13 2.37 -8.53
C VAL A 33 2.93 2.53 -9.44
N THR A 34 3.04 3.39 -10.41
CA THR A 34 1.98 3.77 -11.36
C THR A 34 2.38 3.50 -12.80
N GLY A 35 1.50 3.77 -13.74
CA GLY A 35 1.80 3.69 -15.17
C GLY A 35 1.69 2.30 -15.78
N TYR A 36 1.07 1.34 -15.10
CA TYR A 36 0.80 0.03 -15.66
C TYR A 36 -0.29 0.09 -16.75
N ALA A 37 0.00 -0.53 -17.88
CA ALA A 37 -1.02 -0.82 -18.88
C ALA A 37 -1.92 -1.97 -18.40
N VAL A 38 -3.10 -2.11 -19.02
CA VAL A 38 -4.01 -3.23 -18.74
C VAL A 38 -3.27 -4.55 -18.94
N GLY A 39 -3.31 -5.43 -17.94
CA GLY A 39 -2.66 -6.74 -17.97
C GLY A 39 -1.13 -6.72 -17.83
N GLN A 40 -0.50 -5.55 -17.81
CA GLN A 40 0.95 -5.44 -17.61
C GLN A 40 1.32 -5.79 -16.17
N THR A 41 2.32 -6.66 -16.00
CA THR A 41 2.87 -7.03 -14.69
C THR A 41 4.29 -6.51 -14.47
N THR A 42 5.02 -6.23 -15.54
CA THR A 42 6.37 -5.65 -15.45
C THR A 42 6.32 -4.23 -14.93
N ILE A 43 7.30 -3.87 -14.10
CA ILE A 43 7.41 -2.52 -13.55
C ILE A 43 7.65 -1.53 -14.68
N PRO A 44 6.83 -0.46 -14.79
CA PRO A 44 7.10 0.62 -15.73
C PRO A 44 8.51 1.20 -15.53
N GLY A 45 9.25 1.39 -16.63
CA GLY A 45 10.68 1.70 -16.58
C GLY A 45 11.02 2.98 -15.80
N ASP A 46 10.18 4.00 -15.90
CA ASP A 46 10.31 5.26 -15.17
C ASP A 46 10.06 5.12 -13.64
N GLN A 47 9.43 4.05 -13.19
CA GLN A 47 9.13 3.78 -11.78
C GLN A 47 10.29 3.06 -11.06
N LYS A 48 11.20 2.42 -11.80
CA LYS A 48 12.33 1.69 -11.19
C LYS A 48 13.26 2.58 -10.40
N ALA A 49 13.57 3.77 -10.90
CA ALA A 49 14.41 4.74 -10.18
C ALA A 49 13.78 5.17 -8.86
N LYS A 50 12.47 5.38 -8.83
CA LYS A 50 11.73 5.72 -7.61
C LYS A 50 11.70 4.57 -6.61
N LEU A 51 11.58 3.33 -7.09
CA LEU A 51 11.68 2.14 -6.24
C LEU A 51 13.08 1.96 -5.67
N ALA A 52 14.12 2.22 -6.45
CA ALA A 52 15.49 2.17 -5.96
C ALA A 52 15.74 3.21 -4.87
N GLU A 53 15.22 4.42 -5.02
CA GLU A 53 15.28 5.46 -4.00
C GLU A 53 14.53 5.04 -2.72
N PHE A 54 13.33 4.51 -2.85
CA PHE A 54 12.58 3.97 -1.72
C PHE A 54 13.35 2.84 -1.01
N ALA A 55 13.99 1.96 -1.77
CA ALA A 55 14.78 0.86 -1.23
C ALA A 55 15.96 1.32 -0.37
N GLU A 56 16.53 2.50 -0.61
CA GLU A 56 17.62 3.05 0.20
C GLU A 56 17.23 3.22 1.68
N THR A 57 15.96 3.52 1.94
CA THR A 57 15.42 3.54 3.31
C THR A 57 14.88 2.18 3.72
N ALA A 58 14.15 1.51 2.84
CA ALA A 58 13.45 0.26 3.12
C ALA A 58 14.40 -0.88 3.50
N LYS A 59 15.63 -0.92 2.97
CA LYS A 59 16.62 -1.95 3.29
C LYS A 59 17.02 -1.98 4.78
N PHE A 60 16.75 -0.92 5.52
CA PHE A 60 17.01 -0.83 6.97
C PHE A 60 15.75 -1.08 7.80
N ARG A 61 14.63 -1.37 7.18
CA ARG A 61 13.35 -1.58 7.86
C ARG A 61 13.07 -3.07 8.04
N THR A 62 12.26 -3.37 9.05
CA THR A 62 11.88 -4.75 9.39
C THR A 62 10.57 -5.18 8.77
N GLY A 63 9.77 -4.24 8.30
CA GLY A 63 8.48 -4.48 7.67
C GLY A 63 8.30 -3.66 6.41
N ILE A 64 8.21 -4.33 5.27
CA ILE A 64 7.84 -3.78 3.98
C ILE A 64 6.58 -4.49 3.50
N CYS A 65 5.55 -3.73 3.15
CA CYS A 65 4.31 -4.26 2.60
C CYS A 65 4.19 -3.89 1.14
N VAL A 66 3.96 -4.88 0.30
CA VAL A 66 3.69 -4.71 -1.13
C VAL A 66 2.28 -5.22 -1.40
N PHE A 67 1.42 -4.39 -1.94
CA PHE A 67 0.07 -4.80 -2.31
C PHE A 67 -0.37 -4.10 -3.59
N ALA A 68 -0.93 -4.88 -4.49
CA ALA A 68 -1.34 -4.41 -5.81
C ALA A 68 -2.84 -4.18 -5.88
N GLN A 69 -3.22 -3.19 -6.65
CA GLN A 69 -4.59 -2.92 -7.07
C GLN A 69 -4.66 -3.01 -8.59
N VAL A 70 -5.72 -3.62 -9.11
CA VAL A 70 -6.01 -3.65 -10.54
C VAL A 70 -7.41 -3.08 -10.79
N ASP A 71 -7.63 -2.57 -12.01
CA ASP A 71 -8.96 -2.15 -12.43
C ASP A 71 -9.91 -3.36 -12.49
N LYS A 72 -11.22 -3.09 -12.43
CA LYS A 72 -12.26 -4.13 -12.41
C LYS A 72 -12.60 -4.69 -13.80
N GLN A 73 -11.71 -4.53 -14.78
CA GLN A 73 -11.88 -5.10 -16.11
C GLN A 73 -11.49 -6.58 -16.14
N GLY A 74 -12.31 -7.40 -16.77
CA GLY A 74 -12.06 -8.83 -16.88
C GLY A 74 -12.59 -9.65 -15.70
N SER A 75 -12.18 -10.92 -15.63
CA SER A 75 -12.58 -11.83 -14.56
C SER A 75 -11.77 -11.60 -13.28
N ASP A 76 -12.35 -11.95 -12.13
CA ASP A 76 -11.64 -11.88 -10.84
C ASP A 76 -10.35 -12.70 -10.84
N ALA A 77 -10.35 -13.88 -11.47
CA ALA A 77 -9.18 -14.73 -11.58
C ALA A 77 -8.06 -14.09 -12.42
N ALA A 78 -8.40 -13.39 -13.51
CA ALA A 78 -7.41 -12.66 -14.32
C ALA A 78 -6.86 -11.45 -13.55
N ASN A 79 -7.70 -10.71 -12.84
CA ASN A 79 -7.29 -9.58 -12.02
C ASN A 79 -6.38 -10.00 -10.88
N GLU A 80 -6.67 -11.12 -10.23
CA GLU A 80 -5.83 -11.68 -9.19
C GLU A 80 -4.44 -12.06 -9.71
N ARG A 81 -4.36 -12.68 -10.88
CA ARG A 81 -3.07 -13.02 -11.51
C ARG A 81 -2.25 -11.78 -11.84
N VAL A 82 -2.88 -10.74 -12.36
CA VAL A 82 -2.21 -9.47 -12.67
C VAL A 82 -1.72 -8.79 -11.39
N ALA A 83 -2.55 -8.71 -10.36
CA ALA A 83 -2.19 -8.14 -9.07
C ALA A 83 -1.02 -8.89 -8.43
N SER A 84 -1.09 -10.21 -8.37
CA SER A 84 -0.02 -11.05 -7.83
C SER A 84 1.28 -10.92 -8.63
N GLY A 85 1.20 -10.88 -9.95
CA GLY A 85 2.36 -10.67 -10.82
C GLY A 85 3.03 -9.32 -10.61
N ARG A 86 2.24 -8.25 -10.48
CA ARG A 86 2.75 -6.91 -10.18
C ARG A 86 3.45 -6.86 -8.83
N ALA A 87 2.82 -7.37 -7.80
CA ALA A 87 3.37 -7.40 -6.44
C ALA A 87 4.67 -8.23 -6.39
N GLU A 88 4.70 -9.39 -7.03
CA GLU A 88 5.88 -10.24 -7.07
C GLU A 88 7.05 -9.59 -7.83
N ASN A 89 6.78 -8.92 -8.95
CA ASN A 89 7.82 -8.21 -9.69
C ASN A 89 8.42 -7.05 -8.89
N VAL A 90 7.59 -6.32 -8.14
CA VAL A 90 8.06 -5.26 -7.23
C VAL A 90 8.89 -5.88 -6.11
N ARG A 91 8.44 -6.97 -5.51
CA ARG A 91 9.21 -7.70 -4.49
C ARG A 91 10.58 -8.12 -5.01
N GLN A 92 10.67 -8.74 -6.18
CA GLN A 92 11.93 -9.17 -6.81
C GLN A 92 12.86 -7.98 -7.05
N TYR A 93 12.32 -6.86 -7.48
CA TYR A 93 13.13 -5.66 -7.68
C TYR A 93 13.68 -5.12 -6.35
N LEU A 94 12.87 -5.07 -5.31
CA LEU A 94 13.33 -4.65 -3.96
C LEU A 94 14.44 -5.56 -3.43
N LEU A 95 14.32 -6.87 -3.64
CA LEU A 95 15.38 -7.84 -3.29
C LEU A 95 16.68 -7.52 -4.02
N SER A 96 16.60 -7.19 -5.32
CA SER A 96 17.77 -6.80 -6.13
C SER A 96 18.44 -5.52 -5.65
N GLN A 97 17.70 -4.67 -4.93
CA GLN A 97 18.18 -3.41 -4.34
C GLN A 97 18.67 -3.57 -2.89
N GLY A 98 18.74 -4.78 -2.38
CA GLY A 98 19.28 -5.06 -1.05
C GLY A 98 18.27 -5.13 0.09
N VAL A 99 16.98 -5.07 -0.21
CA VAL A 99 15.93 -5.29 0.79
C VAL A 99 15.89 -6.77 1.16
N LYS A 100 15.79 -7.09 2.45
CA LYS A 100 15.79 -8.47 2.93
C LYS A 100 14.46 -9.16 2.65
N ALA A 101 14.52 -10.41 2.19
CA ALA A 101 13.33 -11.19 1.85
C ALA A 101 12.38 -11.38 3.05
N ASP A 102 12.92 -11.57 4.24
CA ASP A 102 12.13 -11.76 5.47
C ASP A 102 11.43 -10.49 5.95
N ALA A 103 11.82 -9.32 5.47
CA ALA A 103 11.17 -8.05 5.76
C ALA A 103 9.96 -7.80 4.85
N ILE A 104 9.90 -8.42 3.66
CA ILE A 104 8.87 -8.14 2.66
C ILE A 104 7.67 -9.07 2.85
N ARG A 105 6.49 -8.47 2.97
CA ARG A 105 5.20 -9.15 2.98
C ARG A 105 4.37 -8.67 1.80
N ILE A 106 3.68 -9.60 1.15
CA ILE A 106 2.71 -9.26 0.11
C ILE A 106 1.34 -9.25 0.77
N GLY A 107 0.67 -8.10 0.71
CA GLY A 107 -0.69 -7.95 1.18
C GLY A 107 -1.69 -8.67 0.27
N LYS A 108 -2.76 -9.19 0.84
CA LYS A 108 -3.79 -9.87 0.09
C LYS A 108 -4.55 -8.88 -0.80
N GLN A 109 -4.77 -9.27 -2.04
CA GLN A 109 -5.51 -8.48 -3.01
C GLN A 109 -6.91 -8.09 -2.54
N GLU A 110 -7.65 -8.99 -1.89
CA GLU A 110 -8.99 -8.72 -1.36
C GLU A 110 -8.99 -7.55 -0.37
N GLU A 111 -8.00 -7.47 0.51
CA GLU A 111 -7.84 -6.38 1.46
C GLU A 111 -7.53 -5.06 0.74
N ALA A 112 -6.67 -5.09 -0.27
CA ALA A 112 -6.35 -3.94 -1.10
C ALA A 112 -7.57 -3.44 -1.87
N PHE A 113 -8.36 -4.33 -2.46
CA PHE A 113 -9.59 -4.00 -3.17
C PHE A 113 -10.64 -3.38 -2.26
N THR A 114 -10.86 -3.95 -1.08
CA THR A 114 -11.84 -3.43 -0.11
C THR A 114 -11.48 -2.01 0.33
N PHE A 115 -10.21 -1.72 0.49
CA PHE A 115 -9.74 -0.42 0.92
C PHE A 115 -9.86 0.65 -0.18
N PHE A 116 -9.43 0.34 -1.40
CA PHE A 116 -9.36 1.31 -2.49
C PHE A 116 -10.58 1.28 -3.43
N GLY A 117 -11.33 0.20 -3.49
CA GLY A 117 -12.52 0.08 -4.32
C GLY A 117 -13.66 1.04 -3.95
N LEU A 118 -13.62 1.61 -2.73
CA LEU A 118 -14.56 2.64 -2.28
C LEU A 118 -14.11 4.06 -2.65
N LEU A 119 -12.83 4.28 -2.96
CA LEU A 119 -12.22 5.59 -3.14
C LEU A 119 -11.87 5.92 -4.57
N SER A 120 -11.76 4.93 -5.45
CA SER A 120 -11.36 5.12 -6.84
C SER A 120 -12.50 4.79 -7.79
N SER A 121 -12.88 5.76 -8.60
CA SER A 121 -13.81 5.60 -9.72
C SER A 121 -13.10 5.57 -11.07
N ASP A 122 -11.80 5.85 -11.11
CA ASP A 122 -11.00 5.92 -12.33
C ASP A 122 -10.21 4.63 -12.49
N GLN A 123 -10.42 3.95 -13.60
CA GLN A 123 -9.81 2.66 -13.89
C GLN A 123 -8.29 2.72 -14.07
N GLU A 124 -7.76 3.83 -14.55
CA GLU A 124 -6.31 4.02 -14.67
C GLU A 124 -5.64 4.12 -13.30
N ASP A 125 -6.25 4.85 -12.38
CA ASP A 125 -5.76 4.97 -11.00
C ASP A 125 -5.85 3.66 -10.23
N ASP A 126 -6.67 2.71 -10.68
CA ASP A 126 -6.78 1.39 -10.06
C ASP A 126 -5.62 0.44 -10.43
N ARG A 127 -4.79 0.80 -11.43
CA ARG A 127 -3.63 0.00 -11.87
C ARG A 127 -2.34 0.46 -11.20
N ARG A 128 -2.15 0.08 -9.94
CA ARG A 128 -1.00 0.54 -9.15
C ARG A 128 -0.55 -0.49 -8.12
N VAL A 129 0.67 -0.34 -7.66
CA VAL A 129 1.23 -1.11 -6.55
C VAL A 129 1.66 -0.16 -5.45
N PHE A 130 1.20 -0.43 -4.24
CA PHE A 130 1.62 0.28 -3.04
C PHE A 130 2.78 -0.43 -2.39
N VAL A 131 3.80 0.31 -2.04
CA VAL A 131 4.95 -0.17 -1.30
C VAL A 131 5.11 0.70 -0.06
N THR A 132 5.02 0.09 1.11
CA THR A 132 5.08 0.80 2.37
C THR A 132 6.14 0.19 3.28
N HIS A 133 6.64 0.94 4.24
CA HIS A 133 7.53 0.43 5.27
C HIS A 133 7.14 0.93 6.67
N ASN A 134 7.53 0.18 7.69
CA ASN A 134 7.38 0.58 9.10
C ASN A 134 8.44 1.59 9.55
#